data_0a9a9b5f69206b592c18a12d1106225a
#
_entry.id   0a9a9b5f69206b592c18a12d1106225a
#
_cell.length_a   1.000
_cell.length_b   1.000
_cell.length_c   1.000
_cell.angle_alpha   90.00
_cell.angle_beta   90.00
_cell.angle_gamma   90.00
#
_symmetry.space_group_name_H-M   'P 1'
#
loop_
_entity.id
_entity.type
_entity.pdbx_description
1 polymer ?
#
loop_
_entity_poly.entity_id
_entity_poly.type
_entity_poly.pdbx_seq_one_letter_code
_entity_poly.pdbx_strand_id
1 'polypeptide(L)'
;MKDKGTLVVISGFSGAGKGTVSKALVEKFGYSLSVSATTRQPREGEQDGREYYFKSEDDFLRLIDYNGFIEYAQYVDHYYGTPRKFVEDELAAGHVVILEIEVQG
;
A
#
# COMPACT_ATOMS: atom_id res chain seq x y z
N MET A 1 -4.48 -5.53 28.63
CA MET A 1 -4.98 -5.51 27.26
C MET A 1 -3.86 -5.11 26.31
N LYS A 2 -3.69 -5.86 25.25
CA LYS A 2 -2.63 -5.61 24.30
C LYS A 2 -3.00 -4.43 23.40
N ASP A 3 -2.09 -3.46 23.28
CA ASP A 3 -2.35 -2.32 22.42
C ASP A 3 -2.30 -2.74 20.96
N LYS A 4 -3.26 -2.27 20.20
CA LYS A 4 -3.25 -2.43 18.76
C LYS A 4 -2.34 -1.41 18.12
N GLY A 5 -1.83 -1.73 16.93
CA GLY A 5 -1.01 -0.81 16.18
C GLY A 5 -1.82 0.37 15.64
N THR A 6 -1.12 1.26 14.96
CA THR A 6 -1.71 2.47 14.39
C THR A 6 -1.53 2.48 12.90
N LEU A 7 -2.59 2.84 12.18
CA LEU A 7 -2.54 2.99 10.73
C LEU A 7 -2.32 4.46 10.41
N VAL A 8 -1.26 4.75 9.67
CA VAL A 8 -0.93 6.11 9.21
C VAL A 8 -1.09 6.17 7.70
N VAL A 9 -1.92 7.08 7.22
CA VAL A 9 -2.15 7.25 5.79
C VAL A 9 -1.43 8.50 5.33
N ILE A 10 -0.55 8.34 4.34
CA ILE A 10 0.15 9.45 3.70
C ILE A 10 -0.38 9.56 2.28
N SER A 11 -1.05 10.65 1.97
CA SER A 11 -1.57 10.89 0.64
C SER A 11 -0.86 12.06 -0.02
N GLY A 12 -0.80 12.03 -1.34
CA GLY A 12 -0.17 13.09 -2.10
C GLY A 12 -0.13 12.74 -3.57
N PHE A 13 0.24 13.74 -4.36
CA PHE A 13 0.41 13.54 -5.79
C PHE A 13 1.66 12.71 -6.05
N SER A 14 1.64 11.96 -7.14
CA SER A 14 2.81 11.22 -7.59
C SER A 14 4.00 12.19 -7.72
N GLY A 15 5.13 11.84 -7.10
CA GLY A 15 6.32 12.68 -7.14
C GLY A 15 6.36 13.81 -6.12
N ALA A 16 5.39 13.90 -5.21
CA ALA A 16 5.32 14.98 -4.22
C ALA A 16 6.15 14.73 -2.95
N GLY A 17 7.14 13.83 -3.00
CA GLY A 17 7.98 13.56 -1.85
C GLY A 17 7.41 12.58 -0.84
N LYS A 18 6.29 11.99 -1.15
CA LYS A 18 5.60 11.03 -0.31
C LYS A 18 6.50 9.86 0.10
N GLY A 19 7.23 9.29 -0.88
CA GLY A 19 8.15 8.19 -0.61
C GLY A 19 9.31 8.57 0.29
N THR A 20 9.78 9.82 0.23
CA THR A 20 10.85 10.31 1.08
C THR A 20 10.41 10.37 2.54
N VAL A 21 9.18 10.83 2.79
CA VAL A 21 8.62 10.88 4.14
C VAL A 21 8.44 9.48 4.71
N SER A 22 7.86 8.56 3.93
CA SER A 22 7.66 7.18 4.37
C SER A 22 8.96 6.48 4.68
N LYS A 23 9.97 6.66 3.82
CA LYS A 23 11.29 6.06 4.04
C LYS A 23 11.92 6.56 5.33
N ALA A 24 11.82 7.86 5.60
CA ALA A 24 12.36 8.44 6.83
C ALA A 24 11.68 7.88 8.06
N LEU A 25 10.36 7.70 8.02
CA LEU A 25 9.61 7.13 9.13
C LEU A 25 9.99 5.67 9.39
N VAL A 26 10.15 4.90 8.33
CA VAL A 26 10.57 3.50 8.46
C VAL A 26 11.98 3.41 9.05
N GLU A 27 12.92 4.20 8.55
CA GLU A 27 14.30 4.17 9.03
C GLU A 27 14.43 4.68 10.46
N LYS A 28 13.71 5.73 10.81
CA LYS A 28 13.86 6.37 12.12
C LYS A 28 13.07 5.66 13.21
N PHE A 29 11.88 5.18 12.92
CA PHE A 29 10.97 4.63 13.93
C PHE A 29 10.69 3.14 13.75
N GLY A 30 11.18 2.52 12.68
CA GLY A 30 10.93 1.11 12.43
C GLY A 30 9.49 0.81 12.03
N TYR A 31 8.78 1.78 11.48
CA TYR A 31 7.40 1.57 11.04
C TYR A 31 7.34 0.63 9.84
N SER A 32 6.22 -0.05 9.69
CA SER A 32 6.00 -0.98 8.58
C SER A 32 5.33 -0.26 7.42
N LEU A 33 5.89 -0.40 6.22
CA LEU A 33 5.30 0.19 5.02
C LEU A 33 4.47 -0.85 4.30
N SER A 34 3.21 -0.56 4.06
CA SER A 34 2.35 -1.44 3.27
C SER A 34 2.55 -1.14 1.78
N VAL A 35 2.93 -2.19 1.02
CA VAL A 35 3.07 -2.08 -0.43
C VAL A 35 1.73 -2.40 -1.05
N SER A 36 1.19 -1.46 -1.81
CA SER A 36 -0.12 -1.62 -2.46
C SER A 36 0.00 -2.45 -3.74
N ALA A 37 -1.10 -3.04 -4.15
CA ALA A 37 -1.18 -3.76 -5.43
C ALA A 37 -1.79 -2.85 -6.50
N THR A 38 -1.39 -3.06 -7.74
CA THR A 38 -1.95 -2.32 -8.87
C THR A 38 -1.96 -3.17 -10.12
N THR A 39 -2.86 -2.87 -11.04
CA THR A 39 -2.87 -3.47 -12.38
C THR A 39 -2.12 -2.63 -13.40
N ARG A 40 -1.59 -1.47 -12.99
CA ARG A 40 -0.76 -0.61 -13.84
C ARG A 40 0.56 -1.33 -14.14
N GLN A 41 1.05 -1.14 -15.35
CA GLN A 41 2.38 -1.67 -15.71
C GLN A 41 3.47 -0.95 -14.94
N PRO A 42 4.56 -1.64 -14.58
CA PRO A 42 5.69 -0.99 -13.92
C PRO A 42 6.28 0.11 -14.79
N ARG A 43 6.65 1.22 -14.16
CA ARG A 43 7.40 2.27 -14.80
C ARG A 43 8.90 1.96 -14.69
N GLU A 44 9.70 2.67 -15.50
CA GLU A 44 11.14 2.49 -15.45
C GLU A 44 11.65 2.66 -14.02
N GLY A 45 12.47 1.73 -13.57
CA GLY A 45 13.04 1.76 -12.23
C GLY A 45 12.15 1.18 -11.14
N GLU A 46 10.90 0.85 -11.44
CA GLU A 46 10.00 0.23 -10.45
C GLU A 46 10.19 -1.28 -10.41
N GLN A 47 10.03 -1.85 -9.23
CA GLN A 47 10.19 -3.29 -9.02
C GLN A 47 8.98 -3.85 -8.29
N ASP A 48 8.58 -5.06 -8.69
CA ASP A 48 7.50 -5.78 -8.03
C ASP A 48 7.84 -6.03 -6.57
N GLY A 49 6.87 -5.71 -5.70
CA GLY A 49 7.04 -5.87 -4.25
C GLY A 49 7.76 -4.71 -3.57
N ARG A 50 8.25 -3.74 -4.32
CA ARG A 50 8.92 -2.56 -3.77
C ARG A 50 8.03 -1.33 -3.87
N GLU A 51 7.75 -0.83 -5.09
CA GLU A 51 6.82 0.29 -5.27
C GLU A 51 5.38 -0.19 -5.21
N TYR A 52 5.10 -1.29 -5.89
CA TYR A 52 3.79 -1.93 -5.93
C TYR A 52 3.97 -3.42 -6.11
N TYR A 53 2.92 -4.18 -5.77
CA TYR A 53 2.74 -5.53 -6.29
C TYR A 53 2.00 -5.38 -7.62
N PHE A 54 2.69 -5.64 -8.72
CA PHE A 54 2.11 -5.50 -10.05
C PHE A 54 1.35 -6.76 -10.41
N LYS A 55 0.03 -6.65 -10.55
CA LYS A 55 -0.86 -7.78 -10.77
C LYS A 55 -1.54 -7.66 -12.13
N SER A 56 -1.92 -8.79 -12.72
CA SER A 56 -2.86 -8.77 -13.84
C SER A 56 -4.23 -8.34 -13.31
N GLU A 57 -5.08 -7.84 -14.21
CA GLU A 57 -6.44 -7.49 -13.84
C GLU A 57 -7.19 -8.70 -13.29
N ASP A 58 -7.02 -9.88 -13.90
CA ASP A 58 -7.66 -11.11 -13.43
C ASP A 58 -7.25 -11.46 -12.01
N ASP A 59 -5.97 -11.38 -11.70
CA ASP A 59 -5.47 -11.68 -10.36
C ASP A 59 -5.96 -10.66 -9.34
N PHE A 60 -6.02 -9.40 -9.73
CA PHE A 60 -6.52 -8.34 -8.86
C PHE A 60 -7.99 -8.58 -8.53
N LEU A 61 -8.81 -8.90 -9.53
CA LEU A 61 -10.23 -9.16 -9.33
C LEU A 61 -10.48 -10.39 -8.46
N ARG A 62 -9.63 -11.42 -8.58
CA ARG A 62 -9.71 -12.58 -7.69
C ARG A 62 -9.46 -12.19 -6.24
N LEU A 63 -8.48 -11.32 -6.00
CA LEU A 63 -8.20 -10.84 -4.63
C LEU A 63 -9.40 -10.08 -4.06
N ILE A 64 -10.11 -9.31 -4.88
CA ILE A 64 -11.34 -8.66 -4.44
C ILE A 64 -12.36 -9.71 -4.01
N ASP A 65 -12.55 -10.76 -4.81
CA ASP A 65 -13.51 -11.82 -4.51
C ASP A 65 -13.17 -12.56 -3.21
N TYR A 66 -11.89 -12.70 -2.89
CA TYR A 66 -11.44 -13.34 -1.67
C TYR A 66 -11.31 -12.37 -0.50
N ASN A 67 -11.77 -11.13 -0.66
CA ASN A 67 -11.66 -10.10 0.37
C ASN A 67 -10.21 -9.84 0.78
N GLY A 68 -9.31 -9.91 -0.20
CA GLY A 68 -7.86 -9.75 0.03
C GLY A 68 -7.39 -8.32 0.17
N PHE A 69 -8.26 -7.34 -0.03
CA PHE A 69 -7.93 -5.92 0.13
C PHE A 69 -8.76 -5.30 1.24
N ILE A 70 -8.15 -4.41 2.04
CA ILE A 70 -8.89 -3.58 2.99
C ILE A 70 -9.74 -2.58 2.22
N GLU A 71 -9.11 -1.98 1.20
CA GLU A 71 -9.80 -1.08 0.28
C GLU A 71 -9.18 -1.22 -1.09
N TYR A 72 -9.95 -0.87 -2.09
CA TYR A 72 -9.46 -0.81 -3.46
C TYR A 72 -10.26 0.24 -4.23
N ALA A 73 -9.65 0.75 -5.30
CA ALA A 73 -10.27 1.77 -6.13
C ALA A 73 -9.78 1.63 -7.56
N GLN A 74 -10.53 2.17 -8.49
CA GLN A 74 -10.16 2.22 -9.89
C GLN A 74 -9.89 3.68 -10.26
N TYR A 75 -8.73 3.91 -10.86
CA TYR A 75 -8.37 5.22 -11.41
C TYR A 75 -8.08 5.06 -12.89
N VAL A 76 -8.78 5.81 -13.72
CA VAL A 76 -8.66 5.74 -15.17
C VAL A 76 -8.93 4.29 -15.59
N ASP A 77 -7.92 3.55 -16.02
CA ASP A 77 -8.08 2.17 -16.47
C ASP A 77 -7.36 1.17 -15.56
N HIS A 78 -6.93 1.62 -14.38
CA HIS A 78 -6.14 0.78 -13.49
C HIS A 78 -6.75 0.67 -12.11
N TYR A 79 -6.53 -0.47 -11.48
CA TYR A 79 -6.95 -0.70 -10.09
C TYR A 79 -5.79 -0.52 -9.15
N TYR A 80 -6.11 -0.10 -7.92
CA TYR A 80 -5.16 0.02 -6.82
C TYR A 80 -5.81 -0.54 -5.58
N GLY A 81 -5.08 -1.32 -4.80
CA GLY A 81 -5.64 -1.91 -3.59
C GLY A 81 -4.63 -2.07 -2.48
N THR A 82 -5.11 -2.04 -1.24
CA THR A 82 -4.29 -2.21 -0.05
C THR A 82 -4.47 -3.64 0.46
N PRO A 83 -3.40 -4.47 0.46
CA PRO A 83 -3.51 -5.85 0.92
C PRO A 83 -3.94 -5.92 2.38
N ARG A 84 -4.96 -6.73 2.65
CA ARG A 84 -5.54 -6.86 3.98
C ARG A 84 -4.64 -7.60 4.96
N LYS A 85 -4.10 -8.74 4.53
CA LYS A 85 -3.38 -9.62 5.44
C LYS A 85 -2.18 -8.94 6.07
N PHE A 86 -1.36 -8.26 5.29
CA PHE A 86 -0.17 -7.59 5.81
C PHE A 86 -0.56 -6.54 6.85
N VAL A 87 -1.52 -5.70 6.52
CA VAL A 87 -1.94 -4.60 7.41
C VAL A 87 -2.53 -5.15 8.69
N GLU A 88 -3.44 -6.13 8.58
CA GLU A 88 -4.08 -6.70 9.77
C GLU A 88 -3.08 -7.40 10.68
N ASP A 89 -2.14 -8.17 10.10
CA ASP A 89 -1.13 -8.85 10.89
C ASP A 89 -0.22 -7.88 11.63
N GLU A 90 0.19 -6.80 10.95
CA GLU A 90 1.07 -5.80 11.55
C GLU A 90 0.35 -5.00 12.65
N LEU A 91 -0.90 -4.64 12.42
CA LEU A 91 -1.69 -3.93 13.43
C LEU A 91 -1.95 -4.82 14.65
N ALA A 92 -2.22 -6.10 14.43
CA ALA A 92 -2.43 -7.04 15.53
C ALA A 92 -1.17 -7.24 16.36
N ALA A 93 0.01 -7.08 15.73
CA ALA A 93 1.29 -7.16 16.43
C ALA A 93 1.67 -5.86 17.17
N GLY A 94 0.84 -4.82 17.06
CA GLY A 94 1.09 -3.54 17.73
C GLY A 94 1.99 -2.61 16.94
N HIS A 95 2.21 -2.87 15.68
CA HIS A 95 3.09 -2.06 14.83
C HIS A 95 2.37 -0.86 14.21
N VAL A 96 3.13 0.17 13.85
CA VAL A 96 2.61 1.29 13.09
C VAL A 96 2.77 0.95 11.61
N VAL A 97 1.69 1.01 10.86
CA VAL A 97 1.67 0.70 9.43
C VAL A 97 1.44 1.97 8.64
N ILE A 98 2.26 2.20 7.64
CA ILE A 98 2.16 3.36 6.75
C ILE A 98 1.53 2.91 5.44
N LEU A 99 0.46 3.59 5.03
CA LEU A 99 -0.13 3.44 3.70
C LEU A 99 0.18 4.69 2.89
N GLU A 100 0.72 4.50 1.70
CA GLU A 100 0.92 5.59 0.76
C GLU A 100 -0.19 5.55 -0.29
N ILE A 101 -0.92 6.64 -0.42
CA ILE A 101 -2.01 6.75 -1.38
C ILE A 101 -1.68 7.86 -2.36
N GLU A 102 -1.63 7.53 -3.65
CA GLU A 102 -1.47 8.52 -4.70
C GLU A 102 -2.81 9.20 -4.99
N VAL A 103 -2.79 10.51 -5.07
CA VAL A 103 -3.95 11.31 -5.46
C VAL A 103 -3.66 11.89 -6.82
N GLN A 104 -4.61 11.74 -7.74
CA GLN A 104 -4.49 12.35 -9.06
C GLN A 104 -5.18 13.70 -9.05
N GLY A 105 -4.39 14.70 -9.35
CA GLY A 105 -4.88 16.06 -9.40
C GLY A 105 -5.55 16.43 -10.72
#